data_2d32fc7dced6ee5bdd30de768a79ec2e
#
_entry.id   2d32fc7dced6ee5bdd30de768a79ec2e
#
_cell.length_a   1.000
_cell.length_b   1.000
_cell.length_c   1.000
_cell.angle_alpha   90.00
_cell.angle_beta   90.00
_cell.angle_gamma   90.00
#
_symmetry.space_group_name_H-M   'P 1'
#
loop_
_entity.id
_entity.type
_entity.pdbx_description
1 polymer ?
#
loop_
_entity_poly.entity_id
_entity_poly.type
_entity_poly.pdbx_seq_one_letter_code
_entity_poly.pdbx_strand_id
1 'polypeptide(L)'
;MPVSRSVLVTGGNRGIGLAIAKAFVANGDRVAVTHRGSGAPEGLLGVECDVTDSAAVDTSFAAIEREQGAVEVLVANAGITDDTLLLRMSEESFTRVIDANLTGAYRVAKRAAAGMLKARRGRMIFVSSVVAFAGSPGQANYGASKAGLMGLARSIARELSSRNITANVIAPGFIDTDMTAQLTDTRKAEILAGVPMRRFGTVDEIAGTAVFLASEPAAYINGVVLPIDGGLGMGI
;
A
#
# COMPACT_ATOMS: atom_id res chain seq x y z
N MET A 1 -23.69 -10.62 12.43
CA MET A 1 -22.33 -10.86 11.92
C MET A 1 -21.93 -9.62 11.15
N PRO A 2 -20.70 -9.09 11.27
CA PRO A 2 -20.28 -8.01 10.39
C PRO A 2 -20.40 -8.45 8.95
N VAL A 3 -20.91 -7.58 8.09
CA VAL A 3 -21.03 -7.86 6.65
C VAL A 3 -19.62 -8.04 6.09
N SER A 4 -19.34 -9.19 5.47
CA SER A 4 -18.07 -9.49 4.82
C SER A 4 -17.84 -8.52 3.66
N ARG A 5 -16.84 -7.63 3.79
CA ARG A 5 -16.52 -6.60 2.79
C ARG A 5 -15.70 -7.18 1.65
N SER A 6 -15.78 -6.55 0.49
CA SER A 6 -14.90 -6.82 -0.64
C SER A 6 -13.62 -5.99 -0.50
N VAL A 7 -12.48 -6.65 -0.31
CA VAL A 7 -11.15 -6.05 -0.12
C VAL A 7 -10.26 -6.37 -1.31
N LEU A 8 -9.55 -5.37 -1.81
CA LEU A 8 -8.51 -5.54 -2.82
C LEU A 8 -7.17 -5.05 -2.27
N VAL A 9 -6.15 -5.93 -2.30
CA VAL A 9 -4.76 -5.59 -1.99
C VAL A 9 -3.90 -5.73 -3.23
N THR A 10 -3.40 -4.62 -3.78
CA THR A 10 -2.51 -4.69 -4.93
C THR A 10 -1.11 -5.15 -4.53
N GLY A 11 -0.51 -6.07 -5.31
CA GLY A 11 0.76 -6.70 -4.94
C GLY A 11 0.66 -7.50 -3.64
N GLY A 12 -0.51 -8.10 -3.37
CA GLY A 12 -0.83 -8.78 -2.11
C GLY A 12 -0.39 -10.25 -2.04
N ASN A 13 0.42 -10.70 -2.95
CA ASN A 13 0.84 -12.11 -3.03
C ASN A 13 2.13 -12.43 -2.26
N ARG A 14 2.81 -11.43 -1.68
CA ARG A 14 4.02 -11.57 -0.86
C ARG A 14 4.22 -10.41 0.12
N GLY A 15 5.14 -10.57 1.06
CA GLY A 15 5.61 -9.53 1.97
C GLY A 15 4.49 -8.83 2.75
N ILE A 16 4.58 -7.52 2.88
CA ILE A 16 3.61 -6.67 3.58
C ILE A 16 2.21 -6.83 2.99
N GLY A 17 2.08 -6.82 1.66
CA GLY A 17 0.79 -6.96 1.00
C GLY A 17 0.08 -8.27 1.34
N LEU A 18 0.82 -9.38 1.39
CA LEU A 18 0.28 -10.68 1.79
C LEU A 18 -0.15 -10.71 3.26
N ALA A 19 0.64 -10.14 4.15
CA ALA A 19 0.26 -10.06 5.57
C ALA A 19 -1.03 -9.24 5.74
N ILE A 20 -1.15 -8.11 5.05
CA ILE A 20 -2.37 -7.30 5.04
C ILE A 20 -3.56 -8.13 4.50
N ALA A 21 -3.39 -8.85 3.38
CA ALA A 21 -4.45 -9.68 2.81
C ALA A 21 -4.91 -10.76 3.80
N LYS A 22 -3.98 -11.47 4.43
CA LYS A 22 -4.28 -12.49 5.45
C LYS A 22 -5.00 -11.91 6.67
N ALA A 23 -4.61 -10.72 7.12
CA ALA A 23 -5.25 -10.06 8.25
C ALA A 23 -6.71 -9.68 7.93
N PHE A 24 -7.01 -9.22 6.72
CA PHE A 24 -8.39 -8.99 6.28
C PHE A 24 -9.20 -10.29 6.18
N VAL A 25 -8.61 -11.39 5.69
CA VAL A 25 -9.27 -12.72 5.71
C VAL A 25 -9.60 -13.13 7.15
N ALA A 26 -8.64 -13.00 8.06
CA ALA A 26 -8.86 -13.31 9.49
C ALA A 26 -9.93 -12.40 10.14
N ASN A 27 -10.12 -11.20 9.62
CA ASN A 27 -11.20 -10.28 10.03
C ASN A 27 -12.58 -10.67 9.43
N GLY A 28 -12.65 -11.69 8.57
CA GLY A 28 -13.89 -12.17 7.93
C GLY A 28 -14.24 -11.49 6.61
N ASP A 29 -13.32 -10.73 6.02
CA ASP A 29 -13.50 -10.07 4.73
C ASP A 29 -13.20 -11.03 3.55
N ARG A 30 -13.80 -10.76 2.38
CA ARG A 30 -13.46 -11.42 1.10
C ARG A 30 -12.32 -10.66 0.47
N VAL A 31 -11.21 -11.33 0.22
CA VAL A 31 -9.97 -10.67 -0.18
C VAL A 31 -9.49 -11.13 -1.54
N ALA A 32 -9.32 -10.18 -2.44
CA ALA A 32 -8.60 -10.36 -3.69
C ALA A 32 -7.20 -9.71 -3.58
N VAL A 33 -6.23 -10.33 -4.23
CA VAL A 33 -4.87 -9.81 -4.36
C VAL A 33 -4.46 -9.73 -5.82
N THR A 34 -3.69 -8.72 -6.19
CA THR A 34 -3.08 -8.71 -7.52
C THR A 34 -1.64 -9.20 -7.50
N HIS A 35 -1.20 -9.76 -8.63
CA HIS A 35 0.16 -10.20 -8.90
C HIS A 35 0.51 -9.99 -10.38
N ARG A 36 1.80 -10.07 -10.74
CA ARG A 36 2.30 -9.99 -12.12
C ARG A 36 2.77 -11.37 -12.60
N GLY A 37 1.83 -12.35 -12.66
CA GLY A 37 2.11 -13.69 -13.17
C GLY A 37 2.61 -14.72 -12.13
N SER A 38 2.97 -14.33 -10.90
CA SER A 38 3.50 -15.26 -9.87
C SER A 38 2.41 -16.01 -9.08
N GLY A 39 1.13 -15.76 -9.38
CA GLY A 39 0.02 -16.38 -8.67
C GLY A 39 -0.24 -15.77 -7.28
N ALA A 40 -1.25 -16.31 -6.60
CA ALA A 40 -1.60 -15.95 -5.22
C ALA A 40 -1.53 -17.20 -4.33
N PRO A 41 -1.26 -17.04 -3.03
CA PRO A 41 -1.35 -18.14 -2.06
C PRO A 41 -2.77 -18.71 -1.99
N GLU A 42 -2.86 -19.98 -1.58
CA GLU A 42 -4.11 -20.68 -1.36
C GLU A 42 -5.04 -19.89 -0.41
N GLY A 43 -6.35 -19.90 -0.71
CA GLY A 43 -7.36 -19.19 0.07
C GLY A 43 -7.53 -17.71 -0.27
N LEU A 44 -6.77 -17.16 -1.23
CA LEU A 44 -6.92 -15.80 -1.73
C LEU A 44 -7.37 -15.80 -3.20
N LEU A 45 -8.27 -14.90 -3.57
CA LEU A 45 -8.59 -14.64 -4.96
C LEU A 45 -7.42 -13.90 -5.63
N GLY A 46 -6.61 -14.64 -6.42
CA GLY A 46 -5.50 -14.06 -7.18
C GLY A 46 -5.95 -13.56 -8.54
N VAL A 47 -5.60 -12.32 -8.88
CA VAL A 47 -5.88 -11.75 -10.21
C VAL A 47 -4.59 -11.14 -10.77
N GLU A 48 -4.27 -11.49 -12.00
CA GLU A 48 -3.12 -10.90 -12.68
C GLU A 48 -3.42 -9.45 -13.06
N CYS A 49 -2.52 -8.54 -12.68
CA CYS A 49 -2.66 -7.11 -12.97
C CYS A 49 -1.31 -6.41 -12.88
N ASP A 50 -0.91 -5.76 -13.96
CA ASP A 50 0.12 -4.72 -13.92
C ASP A 50 -0.57 -3.36 -13.70
N VAL A 51 -0.28 -2.72 -12.59
CA VAL A 51 -0.87 -1.41 -12.23
C VAL A 51 -0.40 -0.26 -13.13
N THR A 52 0.63 -0.50 -13.97
CA THR A 52 1.08 0.48 -14.97
C THR A 52 0.20 0.47 -16.24
N ASP A 53 -0.62 -0.55 -16.41
CA ASP A 53 -1.56 -0.69 -17.52
C ASP A 53 -3.01 -0.45 -17.05
N SER A 54 -3.64 0.61 -17.55
CA SER A 54 -5.01 0.97 -17.20
C SER A 54 -6.03 -0.09 -17.66
N ALA A 55 -5.81 -0.75 -18.80
CA ALA A 55 -6.70 -1.81 -19.28
C ALA A 55 -6.60 -3.06 -18.39
N ALA A 56 -5.39 -3.42 -17.95
CA ALA A 56 -5.18 -4.50 -16.99
C ALA A 56 -5.86 -4.20 -15.64
N VAL A 57 -5.81 -2.94 -15.17
CA VAL A 57 -6.53 -2.50 -13.97
C VAL A 57 -8.03 -2.68 -14.13
N ASP A 58 -8.62 -2.19 -15.22
CA ASP A 58 -10.06 -2.31 -15.47
C ASP A 58 -10.51 -3.78 -15.56
N THR A 59 -9.74 -4.62 -16.25
CA THR A 59 -10.03 -6.06 -16.38
C THR A 59 -9.94 -6.77 -15.04
N SER A 60 -8.92 -6.46 -14.23
CA SER A 60 -8.76 -7.06 -12.91
C SER A 60 -9.90 -6.69 -11.96
N PHE A 61 -10.31 -5.42 -11.95
CA PHE A 61 -11.46 -4.98 -11.15
C PHE A 61 -12.76 -5.67 -11.58
N ALA A 62 -13.01 -5.79 -12.90
CA ALA A 62 -14.19 -6.49 -13.41
C ALA A 62 -14.23 -7.97 -12.97
N ALA A 63 -13.08 -8.65 -12.97
CA ALA A 63 -12.97 -10.02 -12.48
C ALA A 63 -13.25 -10.11 -10.97
N ILE A 64 -12.65 -9.22 -10.17
CA ILE A 64 -12.83 -9.17 -8.72
C ILE A 64 -14.30 -8.86 -8.37
N GLU A 65 -14.89 -7.85 -9.02
CA GLU A 65 -16.26 -7.42 -8.76
C GLU A 65 -17.29 -8.51 -9.12
N ARG A 66 -17.00 -9.35 -10.09
CA ARG A 66 -17.85 -10.50 -10.44
C ARG A 66 -17.85 -11.56 -9.33
N GLU A 67 -16.70 -11.82 -8.70
CA GLU A 67 -16.55 -12.88 -7.69
C GLU A 67 -16.98 -12.43 -6.29
N GLN A 68 -16.68 -11.18 -5.91
CA GLN A 68 -16.87 -10.71 -4.54
C GLN A 68 -17.62 -9.37 -4.41
N GLY A 69 -18.15 -8.84 -5.52
CA GLY A 69 -18.87 -7.57 -5.54
C GLY A 69 -17.92 -6.37 -5.54
N ALA A 70 -18.50 -5.16 -5.56
CA ALA A 70 -17.77 -3.92 -5.65
C ALA A 70 -16.73 -3.79 -4.53
N VAL A 71 -15.53 -3.30 -4.87
CA VAL A 71 -14.44 -3.12 -3.91
C VAL A 71 -14.82 -2.03 -2.89
N GLU A 72 -14.92 -2.41 -1.62
CA GLU A 72 -15.24 -1.53 -0.49
C GLU A 72 -13.98 -1.05 0.25
N VAL A 73 -12.92 -1.87 0.24
CA VAL A 73 -11.62 -1.54 0.82
C VAL A 73 -10.53 -1.74 -0.23
N LEU A 74 -9.79 -0.70 -0.53
CA LEU A 74 -8.60 -0.75 -1.39
C LEU A 74 -7.34 -0.55 -0.56
N VAL A 75 -6.39 -1.47 -0.68
CA VAL A 75 -5.01 -1.30 -0.21
C VAL A 75 -4.10 -1.19 -1.42
N ALA A 76 -3.67 0.02 -1.75
CA ALA A 76 -2.72 0.30 -2.82
C ALA A 76 -1.29 0.08 -2.29
N ASN A 77 -0.82 -1.17 -2.42
CA ASN A 77 0.48 -1.62 -1.90
C ASN A 77 1.48 -1.93 -3.03
N ALA A 78 1.03 -2.28 -4.24
CA ALA A 78 1.93 -2.59 -5.35
C ALA A 78 2.98 -1.50 -5.56
N GLY A 79 4.23 -1.90 -5.74
CA GLY A 79 5.32 -0.99 -5.99
C GLY A 79 6.63 -1.71 -6.29
N ILE A 80 7.58 -0.94 -6.80
CA ILE A 80 8.93 -1.39 -7.14
C ILE A 80 9.97 -0.42 -6.57
N THR A 81 11.21 -0.90 -6.44
CA THR A 81 12.40 -0.08 -6.23
C THR A 81 13.33 -0.22 -7.44
N ASP A 82 14.11 0.81 -7.69
CA ASP A 82 15.18 0.81 -8.69
C ASP A 82 16.25 1.80 -8.22
N ASP A 83 17.06 1.30 -7.28
CA ASP A 83 17.94 2.11 -6.46
C ASP A 83 19.23 2.44 -7.22
N THR A 84 19.47 3.72 -7.45
CA THR A 84 20.66 4.24 -8.13
C THR A 84 20.96 5.67 -7.66
N LEU A 85 22.24 6.00 -7.41
CA LEU A 85 22.64 7.34 -7.02
C LEU A 85 22.20 8.38 -8.06
N LEU A 86 21.79 9.57 -7.62
CA LEU A 86 21.16 10.61 -8.42
C LEU A 86 21.89 10.90 -9.74
N LEU A 87 23.20 11.01 -9.73
CA LEU A 87 23.99 11.30 -10.94
C LEU A 87 24.04 10.15 -11.96
N ARG A 88 23.62 8.94 -11.56
CA ARG A 88 23.56 7.75 -12.43
C ARG A 88 22.15 7.32 -12.73
N MET A 89 21.15 7.92 -12.09
CA MET A 89 19.74 7.60 -12.28
C MET A 89 19.28 8.11 -13.64
N SER A 90 18.85 7.21 -14.50
CA SER A 90 18.27 7.60 -15.79
C SER A 90 16.83 8.11 -15.61
N GLU A 91 16.37 8.94 -16.54
CA GLU A 91 14.98 9.40 -16.57
C GLU A 91 14.00 8.23 -16.69
N GLU A 92 14.38 7.17 -17.42
CA GLU A 92 13.58 5.96 -17.56
C GLU A 92 13.44 5.22 -16.22
N SER A 93 14.53 5.06 -15.45
CA SER A 93 14.50 4.49 -14.09
C SER A 93 13.60 5.33 -13.17
N PHE A 94 13.73 6.65 -13.20
CA PHE A 94 12.91 7.55 -12.41
C PHE A 94 11.43 7.42 -12.77
N THR A 95 11.07 7.56 -14.04
CA THR A 95 9.67 7.54 -14.52
C THR A 95 9.02 6.19 -14.32
N ARG A 96 9.74 5.07 -14.48
CA ARG A 96 9.23 3.71 -14.24
C ARG A 96 8.80 3.53 -12.78
N VAL A 97 9.59 4.01 -11.81
CA VAL A 97 9.24 3.92 -10.38
C VAL A 97 8.06 4.82 -10.05
N ILE A 98 8.02 6.04 -10.59
CA ILE A 98 6.87 6.94 -10.43
C ILE A 98 5.60 6.31 -11.02
N ASP A 99 5.68 5.74 -12.21
CA ASP A 99 4.51 5.13 -12.86
C ASP A 99 3.96 3.94 -12.07
N ALA A 100 4.83 3.04 -11.63
CA ALA A 100 4.39 1.88 -10.85
C ALA A 100 3.83 2.26 -9.47
N ASN A 101 4.55 3.11 -8.71
CA ASN A 101 4.25 3.34 -7.30
C ASN A 101 3.19 4.42 -7.07
N LEU A 102 3.19 5.47 -7.88
CA LEU A 102 2.31 6.63 -7.71
C LEU A 102 1.17 6.62 -8.73
N THR A 103 1.49 6.56 -10.03
CA THR A 103 0.44 6.57 -11.07
C THR A 103 -0.38 5.27 -11.02
N GLY A 104 0.26 4.13 -10.74
CA GLY A 104 -0.43 2.86 -10.51
C GLY A 104 -1.40 2.93 -9.33
N ALA A 105 -0.98 3.51 -8.20
CA ALA A 105 -1.86 3.73 -7.06
C ALA A 105 -3.04 4.66 -7.40
N TYR A 106 -2.81 5.72 -8.19
CA TYR A 106 -3.88 6.58 -8.73
C TYR A 106 -4.86 5.79 -9.61
N ARG A 107 -4.38 4.94 -10.54
CA ARG A 107 -5.25 4.15 -11.43
C ARG A 107 -6.18 3.26 -10.63
N VAL A 108 -5.67 2.51 -9.67
CA VAL A 108 -6.49 1.60 -8.85
C VAL A 108 -7.43 2.37 -7.92
N ALA A 109 -7.00 3.51 -7.35
CA ALA A 109 -7.85 4.36 -6.53
C ALA A 109 -9.01 4.96 -7.34
N LYS A 110 -8.73 5.48 -8.54
CA LYS A 110 -9.74 6.02 -9.46
C LYS A 110 -10.78 4.96 -9.81
N ARG A 111 -10.34 3.72 -10.11
CA ARG A 111 -11.23 2.62 -10.48
C ARG A 111 -12.10 2.18 -9.29
N ALA A 112 -11.53 2.07 -8.08
CA ALA A 112 -12.27 1.74 -6.86
C ALA A 112 -13.28 2.84 -6.49
N ALA A 113 -12.92 4.11 -6.66
CA ALA A 113 -13.77 5.25 -6.31
C ALA A 113 -15.15 5.19 -6.97
N ALA A 114 -15.26 4.71 -8.20
CA ALA A 114 -16.53 4.61 -8.92
C ALA A 114 -17.56 3.73 -8.18
N GLY A 115 -17.14 2.55 -7.71
CA GLY A 115 -17.98 1.66 -6.90
C GLY A 115 -18.28 2.23 -5.50
N MET A 116 -17.26 2.80 -4.84
CA MET A 116 -17.38 3.39 -3.51
C MET A 116 -18.31 4.61 -3.49
N LEU A 117 -18.27 5.47 -4.52
CA LEU A 117 -19.21 6.61 -4.67
C LEU A 117 -20.65 6.14 -4.79
N LYS A 118 -20.91 5.11 -5.60
CA LYS A 118 -22.24 4.53 -5.76
C LYS A 118 -22.75 3.91 -4.45
N ALA A 119 -21.87 3.22 -3.73
CA ALA A 119 -22.18 2.61 -2.44
C ALA A 119 -22.25 3.62 -1.28
N ARG A 120 -21.76 4.87 -1.47
CA ARG A 120 -21.57 5.88 -0.43
C ARG A 120 -20.77 5.36 0.77
N ARG A 121 -19.78 4.53 0.51
CA ARG A 121 -18.90 3.90 1.49
C ARG A 121 -17.62 3.43 0.83
N GLY A 122 -16.48 3.68 1.47
CA GLY A 122 -15.20 3.17 0.99
C GLY A 122 -14.06 3.46 1.96
N ARG A 123 -13.02 2.64 1.87
CA ARG A 123 -11.77 2.82 2.62
C ARG A 123 -10.60 2.63 1.67
N MET A 124 -9.76 3.65 1.53
CA MET A 124 -8.55 3.60 0.71
C MET A 124 -7.33 3.73 1.61
N ILE A 125 -6.40 2.80 1.50
CA ILE A 125 -5.15 2.77 2.25
C ILE A 125 -4.00 2.70 1.25
N PHE A 126 -3.09 3.66 1.33
CA PHE A 126 -1.91 3.72 0.48
C PHE A 126 -0.68 3.32 1.29
N VAL A 127 0.11 2.38 0.79
CA VAL A 127 1.33 1.93 1.46
C VAL A 127 2.51 2.77 0.94
N SER A 128 2.92 3.73 1.78
CA SER A 128 4.08 4.59 1.56
C SER A 128 5.36 3.96 2.14
N SER A 129 6.25 4.76 2.68
CA SER A 129 7.49 4.36 3.36
C SER A 129 8.01 5.52 4.21
N VAL A 130 8.78 5.21 5.25
CA VAL A 130 9.56 6.21 5.98
C VAL A 130 10.52 6.99 5.08
N VAL A 131 10.99 6.40 3.99
CA VAL A 131 11.83 7.06 2.97
C VAL A 131 11.14 8.30 2.36
N ALA A 132 9.81 8.32 2.36
CA ALA A 132 9.04 9.49 1.87
C ALA A 132 9.23 10.74 2.74
N PHE A 133 9.65 10.59 4.00
CA PHE A 133 9.92 11.68 4.94
C PHE A 133 11.42 11.98 5.02
N ALA A 134 12.22 10.94 5.30
CA ALA A 134 13.64 11.09 5.61
C ALA A 134 14.53 11.15 4.36
N GLY A 135 14.05 10.67 3.22
CA GLY A 135 14.89 10.39 2.06
C GLY A 135 15.81 9.18 2.29
N SER A 136 16.46 8.74 1.22
CA SER A 136 17.51 7.72 1.26
C SER A 136 18.45 7.89 0.07
N PRO A 137 19.76 7.83 0.26
CA PRO A 137 20.69 7.85 -0.86
C PRO A 137 20.37 6.73 -1.87
N GLY A 138 20.35 7.08 -3.16
CA GLY A 138 20.01 6.14 -4.23
C GLY A 138 18.52 5.93 -4.49
N GLN A 139 17.63 6.54 -3.71
CA GLN A 139 16.19 6.33 -3.79
C GLN A 139 15.39 7.61 -4.12
N ALA A 140 15.94 8.49 -4.93
CA ALA A 140 15.26 9.74 -5.30
C ALA A 140 13.90 9.47 -6.00
N ASN A 141 13.86 8.49 -6.91
CA ASN A 141 12.64 8.02 -7.57
C ASN A 141 11.63 7.39 -6.58
N TYR A 142 12.09 6.49 -5.73
CA TYR A 142 11.26 5.80 -4.74
C TYR A 142 10.71 6.78 -3.70
N GLY A 143 11.58 7.61 -3.10
CA GLY A 143 11.17 8.63 -2.14
C GLY A 143 10.14 9.59 -2.72
N ALA A 144 10.37 10.11 -3.93
CA ALA A 144 9.41 10.97 -4.63
C ALA A 144 8.07 10.27 -4.85
N SER A 145 8.09 9.01 -5.32
CA SER A 145 6.87 8.23 -5.57
C SER A 145 6.05 8.01 -4.29
N LYS A 146 6.73 7.67 -3.19
CA LYS A 146 6.08 7.39 -1.89
C LYS A 146 5.60 8.66 -1.18
N ALA A 147 6.31 9.77 -1.34
CA ALA A 147 5.86 11.09 -0.87
C ALA A 147 4.62 11.57 -1.64
N GLY A 148 4.57 11.35 -2.95
CA GLY A 148 3.41 11.69 -3.79
C GLY A 148 2.10 11.04 -3.34
N LEU A 149 2.15 9.84 -2.75
CA LEU A 149 0.97 9.16 -2.19
C LEU A 149 0.29 9.96 -1.08
N MET A 150 1.04 10.75 -0.32
CA MET A 150 0.48 11.60 0.74
C MET A 150 -0.39 12.71 0.17
N GLY A 151 0.08 13.38 -0.89
CA GLY A 151 -0.70 14.38 -1.61
C GLY A 151 -1.94 13.79 -2.27
N LEU A 152 -1.76 12.62 -2.93
CA LEU A 152 -2.86 11.89 -3.56
C LEU A 152 -3.95 11.52 -2.53
N ALA A 153 -3.58 10.90 -1.42
CA ALA A 153 -4.53 10.49 -0.38
C ALA A 153 -5.30 11.69 0.22
N ARG A 154 -4.59 12.79 0.52
CA ARG A 154 -5.20 14.02 1.05
C ARG A 154 -6.19 14.66 0.08
N SER A 155 -5.87 14.66 -1.22
CA SER A 155 -6.76 15.17 -2.27
C SER A 155 -8.03 14.32 -2.37
N ILE A 156 -7.87 12.98 -2.43
CA ILE A 156 -9.00 12.03 -2.43
C ILE A 156 -9.84 12.19 -1.16
N ALA A 157 -9.22 12.31 0.01
CA ALA A 157 -9.92 12.53 1.27
C ALA A 157 -10.80 13.78 1.23
N ARG A 158 -10.30 14.91 0.72
CA ARG A 158 -11.08 16.14 0.59
C ARG A 158 -12.22 16.02 -0.41
N GLU A 159 -12.02 15.33 -1.50
CA GLU A 159 -13.00 15.19 -2.59
C GLU A 159 -14.13 14.22 -2.22
N LEU A 160 -13.81 13.09 -1.55
CA LEU A 160 -14.74 11.97 -1.40
C LEU A 160 -15.31 11.80 0.02
N SER A 161 -14.87 12.56 1.02
CA SER A 161 -15.29 12.36 2.42
C SER A 161 -16.79 12.55 2.63
N SER A 162 -17.45 13.44 1.88
CA SER A 162 -18.92 13.62 1.94
C SER A 162 -19.73 12.37 1.52
N ARG A 163 -19.05 11.38 0.97
CA ARG A 163 -19.60 10.08 0.58
C ARG A 163 -19.18 8.95 1.52
N ASN A 164 -18.72 9.26 2.74
CA ASN A 164 -18.22 8.29 3.71
C ASN A 164 -17.06 7.43 3.15
N ILE A 165 -16.19 8.06 2.35
CA ILE A 165 -14.98 7.44 1.82
C ILE A 165 -13.79 8.09 2.51
N THR A 166 -12.93 7.27 3.12
CA THR A 166 -11.67 7.73 3.71
C THR A 166 -10.48 7.31 2.85
N ALA A 167 -9.44 8.15 2.85
CA ALA A 167 -8.19 7.87 2.16
C ALA A 167 -7.02 8.19 3.09
N ASN A 168 -6.28 7.17 3.51
CA ASN A 168 -5.20 7.27 4.48
C ASN A 168 -3.91 6.63 3.96
N VAL A 169 -2.79 7.01 4.52
CA VAL A 169 -1.47 6.50 4.18
C VAL A 169 -0.89 5.80 5.40
N ILE A 170 -0.35 4.61 5.22
CA ILE A 170 0.56 3.97 6.17
C ILE A 170 1.99 4.08 5.62
N ALA A 171 2.94 4.41 6.48
CA ALA A 171 4.33 4.59 6.11
C ALA A 171 5.22 3.64 6.94
N PRO A 172 5.46 2.40 6.45
CA PRO A 172 6.33 1.46 7.11
C PRO A 172 7.77 1.99 7.20
N GLY A 173 8.42 1.70 8.32
CA GLY A 173 9.86 1.76 8.46
C GLY A 173 10.54 0.53 7.88
N PHE A 174 11.59 0.06 8.55
CA PHE A 174 12.25 -1.20 8.21
C PHE A 174 11.47 -2.37 8.80
N ILE A 175 10.91 -3.19 7.91
CA ILE A 175 10.06 -4.34 8.26
C ILE A 175 10.78 -5.63 7.90
N ASP A 176 10.70 -6.62 8.77
CA ASP A 176 11.27 -7.95 8.52
C ASP A 176 10.50 -8.65 7.39
N THR A 177 11.17 -8.77 6.26
CA THR A 177 10.65 -9.35 5.01
C THR A 177 11.80 -10.01 4.25
N ASP A 178 11.51 -10.76 3.20
CA ASP A 178 12.53 -11.35 2.31
C ASP A 178 13.51 -10.30 1.77
N MET A 179 13.06 -9.05 1.61
CA MET A 179 13.90 -7.94 1.14
C MET A 179 14.94 -7.53 2.20
N THR A 180 14.54 -7.41 3.46
CA THR A 180 15.45 -7.04 4.57
C THR A 180 16.30 -8.22 5.02
N ALA A 181 15.82 -9.46 4.80
CA ALA A 181 16.60 -10.66 5.09
C ALA A 181 17.93 -10.71 4.30
N GLN A 182 17.95 -10.13 3.09
CA GLN A 182 19.14 -10.10 2.20
C GLN A 182 20.18 -9.04 2.63
N LEU A 183 19.87 -8.18 3.60
CA LEU A 183 20.83 -7.19 4.10
C LEU A 183 21.93 -7.85 4.92
N THR A 184 23.16 -7.34 4.78
CA THR A 184 24.29 -7.76 5.61
C THR A 184 24.07 -7.42 7.09
N ASP A 185 24.68 -8.16 8.01
CA ASP A 185 24.54 -7.91 9.44
C ASP A 185 25.03 -6.51 9.82
N THR A 186 26.12 -6.04 9.18
CA THR A 186 26.61 -4.66 9.36
C THR A 186 25.54 -3.65 8.98
N ARG A 187 24.88 -3.85 7.82
CA ARG A 187 23.82 -2.93 7.38
C ARG A 187 22.59 -2.98 8.27
N LYS A 188 22.22 -4.17 8.76
CA LYS A 188 21.15 -4.32 9.76
C LYS A 188 21.46 -3.56 11.04
N ALA A 189 22.69 -3.69 11.54
CA ALA A 189 23.13 -2.98 12.75
C ALA A 189 23.10 -1.45 12.58
N GLU A 190 23.56 -0.93 11.43
CA GLU A 190 23.48 0.50 11.10
C GLU A 190 22.04 1.01 11.11
N ILE A 191 21.13 0.29 10.45
CA ILE A 191 19.71 0.63 10.43
C ILE A 191 19.13 0.64 11.84
N LEU A 192 19.36 -0.41 12.62
CA LEU A 192 18.85 -0.54 13.98
C LEU A 192 19.41 0.54 14.92
N ALA A 193 20.61 1.02 14.67
CA ALA A 193 21.17 2.15 15.43
C ALA A 193 20.33 3.44 15.28
N GLY A 194 19.67 3.62 14.13
CA GLY A 194 18.77 4.75 13.87
C GLY A 194 17.34 4.57 14.38
N VAL A 195 16.89 3.32 14.61
CA VAL A 195 15.52 3.04 15.05
C VAL A 195 15.43 3.12 16.58
N PRO A 196 14.62 4.01 17.18
CA PRO A 196 14.49 4.10 18.63
C PRO A 196 14.08 2.77 19.31
N MET A 197 13.18 2.00 18.71
CA MET A 197 12.75 0.69 19.21
C MET A 197 13.79 -0.43 19.04
N ARG A 198 14.94 -0.16 18.39
CA ARG A 198 16.07 -1.11 18.25
C ARG A 198 15.72 -2.48 17.65
N ARG A 199 14.67 -2.55 16.86
CA ARG A 199 14.27 -3.75 16.11
C ARG A 199 13.64 -3.39 14.77
N PHE A 200 13.59 -4.35 13.87
CA PHE A 200 12.70 -4.26 12.72
C PHE A 200 11.24 -4.41 13.18
N GLY A 201 10.32 -3.77 12.46
CA GLY A 201 8.91 -4.04 12.59
C GLY A 201 8.55 -5.38 11.94
N THR A 202 7.41 -5.93 12.32
CA THR A 202 6.87 -7.13 11.67
C THR A 202 5.83 -6.77 10.62
N VAL A 203 5.61 -7.67 9.66
CA VAL A 203 4.54 -7.49 8.67
C VAL A 203 3.15 -7.43 9.32
N ASP A 204 2.97 -8.09 10.47
CA ASP A 204 1.72 -8.12 11.22
C ASP A 204 1.41 -6.76 11.88
N GLU A 205 2.42 -6.01 12.32
CA GLU A 205 2.25 -4.65 12.85
C GLU A 205 1.72 -3.70 11.77
N ILE A 206 2.15 -3.88 10.52
CA ILE A 206 1.61 -3.13 9.38
C ILE A 206 0.19 -3.59 9.05
N ALA A 207 -0.03 -4.90 9.03
CA ALA A 207 -1.32 -5.50 8.65
C ALA A 207 -2.43 -5.12 9.65
N GLY A 208 -2.17 -5.18 10.95
CA GLY A 208 -3.12 -4.77 11.98
C GLY A 208 -3.55 -3.30 11.84
N THR A 209 -2.59 -2.42 11.51
CA THR A 209 -2.88 -1.01 11.28
C THR A 209 -3.75 -0.80 10.03
N ALA A 210 -3.51 -1.55 8.94
CA ALA A 210 -4.33 -1.46 7.74
C ALA A 210 -5.78 -1.91 8.02
N VAL A 211 -5.98 -3.00 8.76
CA VAL A 211 -7.32 -3.47 9.19
C VAL A 211 -8.00 -2.43 10.07
N PHE A 212 -7.28 -1.83 11.03
CA PHE A 212 -7.82 -0.77 11.87
C PHE A 212 -8.28 0.44 11.06
N LEU A 213 -7.46 0.98 10.14
CA LEU A 213 -7.83 2.12 9.31
C LEU A 213 -9.03 1.83 8.38
N ALA A 214 -9.29 0.58 8.05
CA ALA A 214 -10.46 0.15 7.29
C ALA A 214 -11.70 -0.11 8.17
N SER A 215 -11.59 -0.05 9.48
CA SER A 215 -12.67 -0.36 10.44
C SER A 215 -13.61 0.82 10.69
N GLU A 216 -14.79 0.57 11.29
CA GLU A 216 -15.71 1.62 11.71
C GLU A 216 -15.14 2.54 12.82
N PRO A 217 -14.39 2.06 13.82
CA PRO A 217 -13.70 2.93 14.78
C PRO A 217 -12.78 3.98 14.15
N ALA A 218 -12.24 3.70 12.94
CA ALA A 218 -11.41 4.64 12.19
C ALA A 218 -12.19 5.52 11.20
N ALA A 219 -13.52 5.51 11.20
CA ALA A 219 -14.34 6.20 10.20
C ALA A 219 -14.12 7.73 10.18
N TYR A 220 -13.62 8.33 11.26
CA TYR A 220 -13.30 9.76 11.34
C TYR A 220 -11.81 10.07 11.10
N ILE A 221 -10.99 9.03 10.84
CA ILE A 221 -9.58 9.17 10.47
C ILE A 221 -9.52 9.30 8.94
N ASN A 222 -9.15 10.49 8.43
CA ASN A 222 -9.14 10.75 7.00
C ASN A 222 -8.00 11.72 6.61
N GLY A 223 -7.23 11.37 5.60
CA GLY A 223 -6.08 12.14 5.13
C GLY A 223 -4.84 12.03 6.02
N VAL A 224 -4.82 11.09 6.98
CA VAL A 224 -3.67 10.88 7.86
C VAL A 224 -2.53 10.20 7.11
N VAL A 225 -1.31 10.55 7.49
CA VAL A 225 -0.12 9.76 7.18
C VAL A 225 0.39 9.19 8.49
N LEU A 226 0.32 7.88 8.63
CA LEU A 226 0.64 7.16 9.86
C LEU A 226 1.94 6.38 9.72
N PRO A 227 3.05 6.85 10.31
CA PRO A 227 4.31 6.10 10.38
C PRO A 227 4.15 4.85 11.26
N ILE A 228 4.70 3.73 10.79
CA ILE A 228 4.79 2.47 11.54
C ILE A 228 6.25 2.04 11.42
N ASP A 229 7.14 2.70 12.17
CA ASP A 229 8.57 2.75 11.89
C ASP A 229 9.46 2.63 13.14
N GLY A 230 8.87 2.33 14.29
CA GLY A 230 9.60 2.24 15.56
C GLY A 230 10.20 3.56 16.03
N GLY A 231 9.64 4.70 15.57
CA GLY A 231 10.06 6.04 15.91
C GLY A 231 11.16 6.61 15.00
N LEU A 232 11.51 5.93 13.90
CA LEU A 232 12.58 6.37 12.98
C LEU A 232 12.27 7.74 12.34
N GLY A 233 11.02 7.99 11.93
CA GLY A 233 10.57 9.24 11.33
C GLY A 233 9.96 10.23 12.33
N MET A 234 10.22 10.09 13.61
CA MET A 234 9.63 10.93 14.66
C MET A 234 10.13 12.37 14.55
N GLY A 235 9.20 13.31 14.47
CA GLY A 235 9.51 14.74 14.37
C GLY A 235 9.73 15.26 12.94
N ILE A 236 9.42 14.47 11.91
CA ILE A 236 9.49 14.85 10.50
C ILE A 236 8.09 15.21 9.96
#